data_5184a9e8d630fbc41fd4dd9e038ff4e7
#
_entry.id   5184a9e8d630fbc41fd4dd9e038ff4e7
#
_cell.length_a   1.000
_cell.length_b   1.000
_cell.length_c   1.000
_cell.angle_alpha   90.00
_cell.angle_beta   90.00
_cell.angle_gamma   90.00
#
_symmetry.space_group_name_H-M   'P 1'
#
loop_
_entity.id
_entity.type
_entity.pdbx_description
1 polymer ?
#
loop_
_entity_poly.entity_id
_entity_poly.type
_entity_poly.pdbx_seq_one_letter_code
_entity_poly.pdbx_strand_id
1 'polypeptide(L)'
;MPSIYKEKVLDVTHYNEGLFSFKATRNEALKFENGEFVMIGLEVDGVPLLRAYSIVSPNYADELEFLSIIVPDGPLTSRLKDIKVGDELLVSAKPTGTLLLDHLLPGKNLYLLSTGTGLAPFICLIQDPETYERFDKVIITHGVRLVSDLAYRDFITKVLPENEFFGEEVQQKLLYYPTVTREEFNNTGRLTDAMISKKLFDDLDMPEPNKTDDRFMICGGPDMLKQTCEILDGWGFEQSEKRGFQADYVIERAFVER
;
A
#
# COMPACT_ATOMS: atom_id res chain seq x y z
N MET A 1 23.04 -3.93 16.22
CA MET A 1 22.06 -3.09 15.51
C MET A 1 21.80 -3.76 14.16
N PRO A 2 20.59 -3.75 13.60
CA PRO A 2 20.41 -4.23 12.24
C PRO A 2 21.31 -3.43 11.30
N SER A 3 21.86 -4.08 10.28
CA SER A 3 22.66 -3.40 9.27
C SER A 3 21.82 -2.33 8.56
N ILE A 4 22.40 -1.19 8.28
CA ILE A 4 21.77 -0.08 7.56
C ILE A 4 22.55 0.12 6.28
N TYR A 5 21.85 0.15 5.16
CA TYR A 5 22.40 0.52 3.86
C TYR A 5 22.29 2.03 3.66
N LYS A 6 23.24 2.61 2.94
CA LYS A 6 23.21 3.99 2.48
C LYS A 6 22.89 3.98 0.99
N GLU A 7 21.67 4.35 0.68
CA GLU A 7 21.15 4.40 -0.67
C GLU A 7 21.12 5.83 -1.19
N LYS A 8 21.09 6.02 -2.50
CA LYS A 8 20.99 7.34 -3.11
C LYS A 8 19.63 7.56 -3.71
N VAL A 9 19.05 8.72 -3.47
CA VAL A 9 17.81 9.15 -4.09
C VAL A 9 18.02 9.34 -5.59
N LEU A 10 17.17 8.72 -6.39
CA LEU A 10 17.23 8.72 -7.85
C LEU A 10 16.18 9.61 -8.49
N ASP A 11 14.99 9.72 -7.87
CA ASP A 11 13.87 10.52 -8.35
C ASP A 11 12.99 10.98 -7.19
N VAL A 12 12.30 12.11 -7.36
CA VAL A 12 11.30 12.63 -6.42
C VAL A 12 10.11 13.16 -7.21
N THR A 13 8.94 12.62 -6.96
CA THR A 13 7.69 13.02 -7.63
C THR A 13 6.70 13.56 -6.60
N HIS A 14 6.30 14.83 -6.73
CA HIS A 14 5.27 15.46 -5.90
C HIS A 14 3.90 15.34 -6.56
N TYR A 15 2.93 14.79 -5.82
CA TYR A 15 1.51 14.75 -6.22
C TYR A 15 0.77 16.03 -5.83
N ASN A 16 1.09 16.56 -4.65
CA ASN A 16 0.63 17.85 -4.14
C ASN A 16 1.61 18.37 -3.06
N GLU A 17 1.26 19.47 -2.37
CA GLU A 17 2.11 20.06 -1.32
C GLU A 17 2.36 19.15 -0.11
N GLY A 18 1.52 18.14 0.10
CA GLY A 18 1.57 17.25 1.27
C GLY A 18 1.91 15.79 0.95
N LEU A 19 2.03 15.41 -0.33
CA LEU A 19 2.17 14.01 -0.75
C LEU A 19 3.20 13.88 -1.88
N PHE A 20 4.17 13.00 -1.70
CA PHE A 20 5.22 12.73 -2.69
C PHE A 20 5.68 11.28 -2.64
N SER A 21 6.20 10.78 -3.74
CA SER A 21 6.98 9.55 -3.79
C SER A 21 8.44 9.86 -4.14
N PHE A 22 9.32 8.94 -3.81
CA PHE A 22 10.71 9.03 -4.20
C PHE A 22 11.31 7.65 -4.42
N LYS A 23 12.26 7.59 -5.35
CA LYS A 23 13.01 6.40 -5.68
C LYS A 23 14.42 6.49 -5.13
N ALA A 24 14.97 5.35 -4.76
CA ALA A 24 16.35 5.24 -4.30
C ALA A 24 17.02 4.00 -4.92
N THR A 25 18.36 3.99 -4.92
CA THR A 25 19.12 2.78 -5.22
C THR A 25 18.72 1.65 -4.27
N ARG A 26 19.00 0.43 -4.68
CA ARG A 26 18.73 -0.77 -3.88
C ARG A 26 20.00 -1.59 -3.73
N ASN A 27 20.41 -1.81 -2.49
CA ASN A 27 21.48 -2.74 -2.21
C ASN A 27 21.13 -4.16 -2.67
N GLU A 28 22.00 -4.81 -3.42
CA GLU A 28 21.76 -6.16 -3.97
C GLU A 28 21.49 -7.23 -2.91
N ALA A 29 21.99 -7.01 -1.69
CA ALA A 29 21.74 -7.91 -0.56
C ALA A 29 20.38 -7.72 0.09
N LEU A 30 19.66 -6.62 -0.21
CA LEU A 30 18.31 -6.40 0.29
C LEU A 30 17.31 -7.28 -0.46
N LYS A 31 16.84 -8.34 0.17
CA LYS A 31 15.77 -9.21 -0.33
C LYS A 31 14.53 -8.98 0.49
N PHE A 32 13.40 -8.84 -0.18
CA PHE A 32 12.09 -8.65 0.46
C PHE A 32 10.99 -9.36 -0.34
N GLU A 33 9.88 -9.63 0.33
CA GLU A 33 8.65 -10.12 -0.29
C GLU A 33 7.73 -8.93 -0.60
N ASN A 34 6.96 -9.02 -1.70
CA ASN A 34 6.01 -7.97 -2.07
C ASN A 34 4.97 -7.78 -0.96
N GLY A 35 4.76 -6.51 -0.53
CA GLY A 35 3.93 -6.15 0.61
C GLY A 35 4.68 -5.87 1.91
N GLU A 36 5.99 -6.15 1.99
CA GLU A 36 6.81 -5.82 3.16
C GLU A 36 7.16 -4.32 3.23
N PHE A 37 7.53 -3.89 4.43
CA PHE A 37 8.10 -2.57 4.70
C PHE A 37 9.54 -2.68 5.22
N VAL A 38 10.26 -1.57 5.15
CA VAL A 38 11.59 -1.37 5.74
C VAL A 38 11.61 -0.12 6.59
N MET A 39 12.59 -0.03 7.49
CA MET A 39 12.88 1.24 8.17
C MET A 39 13.74 2.08 7.24
N ILE A 40 13.26 3.29 6.91
CA ILE A 40 14.05 4.27 6.14
C ILE A 40 14.19 5.57 6.91
N GLY A 41 15.17 6.39 6.53
CA GLY A 41 15.31 7.71 7.11
C GLY A 41 16.61 8.42 6.75
N LEU A 42 16.98 9.35 7.61
CA LEU A 42 18.12 10.25 7.42
C LEU A 42 19.03 10.20 8.65
N GLU A 43 20.29 10.54 8.45
CA GLU A 43 21.20 10.81 9.56
C GLU A 43 20.96 12.23 10.07
N VAL A 44 20.63 12.36 11.35
CA VAL A 44 20.40 13.65 12.02
C VAL A 44 21.34 13.74 13.21
N ASP A 45 22.21 14.74 13.23
CA ASP A 45 23.22 14.94 14.27
C ASP A 45 24.08 13.69 14.55
N GLY A 46 24.43 12.93 13.50
CA GLY A 46 25.22 11.69 13.58
C GLY A 46 24.42 10.47 14.06
N VAL A 47 23.10 10.57 14.19
CA VAL A 47 22.23 9.48 14.64
C VAL A 47 21.19 9.15 13.56
N PRO A 48 20.98 7.86 13.21
CA PRO A 48 19.90 7.46 12.31
C PRO A 48 18.53 7.76 12.88
N LEU A 49 17.74 8.57 12.17
CA LEU A 49 16.33 8.80 12.42
C LEU A 49 15.51 8.00 11.41
N LEU A 50 14.98 6.86 11.83
CA LEU A 50 14.31 5.90 10.96
C LEU A 50 12.81 5.78 11.28
N ARG A 51 11.99 5.54 10.24
CA ARG A 51 10.56 5.18 10.35
C ARG A 51 10.23 4.05 9.38
N ALA A 52 9.16 3.31 9.69
CA ALA A 52 8.66 2.25 8.84
C ALA A 52 8.00 2.84 7.59
N TYR A 53 8.36 2.31 6.42
CA TYR A 53 7.80 2.66 5.11
C TYR A 53 7.57 1.40 4.30
N SER A 54 6.34 1.20 3.86
CA SER A 54 6.01 0.14 2.91
C SER A 54 6.72 0.37 1.60
N ILE A 55 7.28 -0.69 1.04
CA ILE A 55 7.96 -0.64 -0.26
C ILE A 55 6.89 -0.58 -1.36
N VAL A 56 7.01 0.36 -2.28
CA VAL A 56 6.11 0.54 -3.43
C VAL A 56 6.58 -0.26 -4.64
N SER A 57 7.89 -0.29 -4.88
CA SER A 57 8.49 -1.04 -5.98
C SER A 57 8.38 -2.55 -5.74
N PRO A 58 8.17 -3.36 -6.79
CA PRO A 58 8.12 -4.82 -6.66
C PRO A 58 9.51 -5.40 -6.36
N ASN A 59 9.55 -6.61 -5.82
CA ASN A 59 10.76 -7.26 -5.36
C ASN A 59 11.78 -7.59 -6.47
N TYR A 60 11.35 -7.58 -7.72
CA TYR A 60 12.21 -7.76 -8.90
C TYR A 60 12.79 -6.45 -9.45
N ALA A 61 12.34 -5.28 -8.96
CA ALA A 61 12.89 -3.99 -9.40
C ALA A 61 14.31 -3.76 -8.86
N ASP A 62 15.14 -3.06 -9.64
CA ASP A 62 16.48 -2.68 -9.26
C ASP A 62 16.54 -1.45 -8.32
N GLU A 63 15.40 -0.81 -8.13
CA GLU A 63 15.22 0.40 -7.32
C GLU A 63 14.24 0.15 -6.17
N LEU A 64 14.35 0.95 -5.12
CA LEU A 64 13.32 1.07 -4.09
C LEU A 64 12.49 2.31 -4.37
N GLU A 65 11.19 2.20 -4.16
CA GLU A 65 10.27 3.35 -4.21
C GLU A 65 9.44 3.41 -2.92
N PHE A 66 9.19 4.63 -2.45
CA PHE A 66 8.45 4.91 -1.23
C PHE A 66 7.45 6.04 -1.45
N LEU A 67 6.29 5.95 -0.80
CA LEU A 67 5.26 6.99 -0.76
C LEU A 67 5.24 7.65 0.62
N SER A 68 5.32 8.98 0.68
CA SER A 68 5.39 9.73 1.92
C SER A 68 4.41 10.90 1.95
N ILE A 69 3.81 11.13 3.12
CA ILE A 69 3.12 12.38 3.43
C ILE A 69 4.06 13.33 4.15
N ILE A 70 3.79 14.63 4.03
CA ILE A 70 4.46 15.67 4.81
C ILE A 70 3.62 15.92 6.06
N VAL A 71 4.16 15.54 7.22
CA VAL A 71 3.61 15.92 8.53
C VAL A 71 4.44 17.10 9.04
N PRO A 72 3.87 18.30 9.20
CA PRO A 72 4.64 19.52 9.51
C PRO A 72 5.60 19.40 10.70
N ASP A 73 5.15 18.75 11.77
CA ASP A 73 5.93 18.56 13.00
C ASP A 73 6.51 17.13 13.12
N GLY A 74 6.39 16.32 12.06
CA GLY A 74 6.89 14.96 12.04
C GLY A 74 8.43 14.95 12.03
N PRO A 75 9.10 14.24 12.97
CA PRO A 75 10.56 14.30 13.10
C PRO A 75 11.30 13.95 11.79
N LEU A 76 10.83 12.94 11.05
CA LEU A 76 11.43 12.52 9.80
C LEU A 76 10.79 13.21 8.59
N THR A 77 9.48 13.25 8.49
CA THR A 77 8.77 13.74 7.28
C THR A 77 8.98 15.22 7.03
N SER A 78 9.17 16.03 8.08
CA SER A 78 9.55 17.45 7.97
C SER A 78 10.92 17.67 7.32
N ARG A 79 11.79 16.65 7.29
CA ARG A 79 13.09 16.65 6.65
C ARG A 79 13.06 15.96 5.29
N LEU A 80 12.33 14.83 5.19
CA LEU A 80 12.16 14.11 3.92
C LEU A 80 11.47 14.95 2.84
N LYS A 81 10.65 15.92 3.19
CA LYS A 81 10.00 16.83 2.22
C LYS A 81 10.99 17.59 1.33
N ASP A 82 12.21 17.80 1.82
CA ASP A 82 13.27 18.55 1.13
C ASP A 82 14.29 17.64 0.44
N ILE A 83 14.04 16.31 0.43
CA ILE A 83 14.94 15.32 -0.17
C ILE A 83 15.05 15.54 -1.68
N LYS A 84 16.26 15.37 -2.20
CA LYS A 84 16.58 15.62 -3.62
C LYS A 84 17.34 14.47 -4.22
N VAL A 85 17.34 14.40 -5.53
CA VAL A 85 18.16 13.47 -6.30
C VAL A 85 19.63 13.62 -5.90
N GLY A 86 20.27 12.51 -5.56
CA GLY A 86 21.65 12.42 -5.08
C GLY A 86 21.82 12.45 -3.55
N ASP A 87 20.79 12.80 -2.79
CA ASP A 87 20.82 12.74 -1.33
C ASP A 87 20.95 11.30 -0.83
N GLU A 88 21.51 11.13 0.37
CA GLU A 88 21.65 9.84 1.03
C GLU A 88 20.38 9.49 1.80
N LEU A 89 19.89 8.28 1.56
CA LEU A 89 18.78 7.66 2.29
C LEU A 89 19.31 6.47 3.09
N LEU A 90 18.99 6.40 4.36
CA LEU A 90 19.27 5.22 5.19
C LEU A 90 18.15 4.20 5.03
N VAL A 91 18.50 2.94 4.76
CA VAL A 91 17.55 1.82 4.57
C VAL A 91 17.98 0.64 5.43
N SER A 92 17.07 0.13 6.26
CA SER A 92 17.33 -1.06 7.09
C SER A 92 17.48 -2.31 6.21
N ALA A 93 18.46 -3.15 6.51
CA ALA A 93 18.70 -4.41 5.82
C ALA A 93 17.67 -5.52 6.15
N LYS A 94 16.68 -5.24 7.01
CA LYS A 94 15.71 -6.24 7.48
C LYS A 94 14.29 -5.80 7.14
N PRO A 95 13.75 -6.25 5.99
CA PRO A 95 12.33 -6.10 5.68
C PRO A 95 11.46 -6.92 6.64
N THR A 96 10.23 -6.49 6.79
CA THR A 96 9.20 -7.19 7.57
C THR A 96 7.82 -6.69 7.17
N GLY A 97 6.77 -7.38 7.58
CA GLY A 97 5.38 -6.99 7.28
C GLY A 97 4.41 -8.13 7.48
N THR A 98 3.15 -7.82 7.38
CA THR A 98 2.05 -8.78 7.49
C THR A 98 1.24 -8.88 6.21
N LEU A 99 1.39 -7.94 5.28
CA LEU A 99 0.63 -7.87 4.03
C LEU A 99 1.24 -8.77 2.94
N LEU A 100 1.39 -10.05 3.25
CA LEU A 100 1.94 -11.06 2.34
C LEU A 100 0.82 -11.96 1.82
N LEU A 101 0.88 -12.31 0.53
CA LEU A 101 -0.09 -13.22 -0.09
C LEU A 101 -0.14 -14.57 0.65
N ASP A 102 1.00 -15.03 1.15
CA ASP A 102 1.12 -16.29 1.91
C ASP A 102 0.47 -16.26 3.30
N HIS A 103 0.08 -15.08 3.78
CA HIS A 103 -0.68 -14.93 5.02
C HIS A 103 -2.20 -15.02 4.83
N LEU A 104 -2.66 -15.17 3.59
CA LEU A 104 -4.07 -15.36 3.27
C LEU A 104 -4.38 -16.82 3.00
N LEU A 105 -5.54 -17.26 3.45
CA LEU A 105 -6.12 -18.53 3.01
C LEU A 105 -6.40 -18.48 1.50
N PRO A 106 -6.50 -19.63 0.80
CA PRO A 106 -6.93 -19.66 -0.59
C PRO A 106 -8.28 -18.94 -0.79
N GLY A 107 -8.43 -18.23 -1.90
CA GLY A 107 -9.64 -17.50 -2.27
C GLY A 107 -9.64 -17.17 -3.75
N LYS A 108 -10.74 -16.62 -4.27
CA LYS A 108 -10.86 -16.19 -5.66
C LYS A 108 -10.67 -14.70 -5.84
N ASN A 109 -11.09 -13.90 -4.86
CA ASN A 109 -11.03 -12.45 -4.95
C ASN A 109 -10.17 -11.88 -3.84
N LEU A 110 -9.33 -10.91 -4.18
CA LEU A 110 -8.48 -10.18 -3.24
C LEU A 110 -8.91 -8.72 -3.17
N TYR A 111 -9.30 -8.28 -1.99
CA TYR A 111 -9.61 -6.89 -1.70
C TYR A 111 -8.44 -6.21 -0.99
N LEU A 112 -7.83 -5.23 -1.63
CA LEU A 112 -6.74 -4.41 -1.12
C LEU A 112 -7.33 -3.08 -0.65
N LEU A 113 -7.66 -2.98 0.63
CA LEU A 113 -8.41 -1.86 1.21
C LEU A 113 -7.45 -0.83 1.80
N SER A 114 -7.36 0.36 1.19
CA SER A 114 -6.41 1.38 1.63
C SER A 114 -7.00 2.76 1.86
N THR A 115 -6.35 3.52 2.73
CA THR A 115 -6.52 4.97 2.84
C THR A 115 -5.16 5.68 2.86
N GLY A 116 -5.07 6.82 2.16
CA GLY A 116 -3.86 7.64 2.10
C GLY A 116 -2.64 6.85 1.65
N THR A 117 -1.54 6.96 2.39
CA THR A 117 -0.29 6.24 2.09
C THR A 117 -0.33 4.73 2.35
N GLY A 118 -1.41 4.22 2.95
CA GLY A 118 -1.68 2.79 3.02
C GLY A 118 -1.84 2.12 1.65
N LEU A 119 -1.92 2.90 0.58
CA LEU A 119 -1.86 2.42 -0.79
C LEU A 119 -0.50 1.80 -1.14
N ALA A 120 0.59 2.26 -0.54
CA ALA A 120 1.97 1.89 -0.91
C ALA A 120 2.22 0.38 -1.03
N PRO A 121 1.94 -0.48 -0.02
CA PRO A 121 2.16 -1.91 -0.14
C PRO A 121 1.29 -2.55 -1.21
N PHE A 122 0.14 -1.98 -1.52
CA PHE A 122 -0.78 -2.49 -2.54
C PHE A 122 -0.33 -2.14 -3.96
N ILE A 123 0.34 -1.01 -4.16
CA ILE A 123 1.02 -0.73 -5.44
C ILE A 123 2.12 -1.77 -5.68
N CYS A 124 2.85 -2.18 -4.65
CA CYS A 124 3.82 -3.27 -4.75
C CYS A 124 3.15 -4.59 -5.18
N LEU A 125 2.07 -4.98 -4.49
CA LEU A 125 1.35 -6.24 -4.74
C LEU A 125 0.69 -6.31 -6.12
N ILE A 126 0.10 -5.22 -6.63
CA ILE A 126 -0.51 -5.24 -7.97
C ILE A 126 0.52 -5.24 -9.11
N GLN A 127 1.80 -5.05 -8.81
CA GLN A 127 2.91 -5.25 -9.75
C GLN A 127 3.45 -6.69 -9.71
N ASP A 128 2.95 -7.53 -8.83
CA ASP A 128 3.37 -8.93 -8.72
C ASP A 128 2.48 -9.82 -9.60
N PRO A 129 3.04 -10.51 -10.62
CA PRO A 129 2.28 -11.47 -11.41
C PRO A 129 1.61 -12.56 -10.57
N GLU A 130 2.23 -13.00 -9.46
CA GLU A 130 1.66 -13.99 -8.55
C GLU A 130 0.29 -13.56 -8.00
N THR A 131 0.08 -12.26 -7.82
CA THR A 131 -1.23 -11.71 -7.38
C THR A 131 -2.34 -12.12 -8.35
N TYR A 132 -2.08 -12.07 -9.65
CA TYR A 132 -3.06 -12.42 -10.68
C TYR A 132 -3.11 -13.94 -10.97
N GLU A 133 -2.07 -14.68 -10.65
CA GLU A 133 -2.09 -16.15 -10.69
C GLU A 133 -2.96 -16.73 -9.59
N ARG A 134 -2.93 -16.10 -8.39
CA ARG A 134 -3.65 -16.59 -7.20
C ARG A 134 -5.13 -16.19 -7.16
N PHE A 135 -5.49 -15.05 -7.78
CA PHE A 135 -6.83 -14.47 -7.69
C PHE A 135 -7.46 -14.22 -9.05
N ASP A 136 -8.77 -14.46 -9.14
CA ASP A 136 -9.59 -14.19 -10.33
C ASP A 136 -9.93 -12.71 -10.45
N LYS A 137 -10.11 -12.02 -9.31
CA LYS A 137 -10.29 -10.56 -9.22
C LYS A 137 -9.42 -9.97 -8.13
N VAL A 138 -8.87 -8.81 -8.42
CA VAL A 138 -8.06 -7.99 -7.49
C VAL A 138 -8.71 -6.62 -7.41
N ILE A 139 -9.26 -6.28 -6.26
CA ILE A 139 -9.97 -5.03 -6.03
C ILE A 139 -9.07 -4.11 -5.19
N ILE A 140 -8.52 -3.07 -5.79
CA ILE A 140 -7.73 -2.07 -5.06
C ILE A 140 -8.58 -0.84 -4.78
N THR A 141 -8.76 -0.52 -3.51
CA THR A 141 -9.47 0.69 -3.09
C THR A 141 -8.48 1.75 -2.60
N HIS A 142 -8.79 3.00 -2.82
CA HIS A 142 -7.96 4.12 -2.37
C HIS A 142 -8.84 5.24 -1.82
N GLY A 143 -9.02 5.27 -0.50
CA GLY A 143 -9.76 6.32 0.19
C GLY A 143 -8.87 7.51 0.51
N VAL A 144 -9.22 8.70 0.01
CA VAL A 144 -8.45 9.93 0.21
C VAL A 144 -9.35 11.10 0.61
N ARG A 145 -8.73 12.24 0.97
CA ARG A 145 -9.46 13.47 1.30
C ARG A 145 -9.79 14.28 0.06
N LEU A 146 -8.81 14.51 -0.80
CA LEU A 146 -8.90 15.35 -1.99
C LEU A 146 -8.55 14.52 -3.25
N VAL A 147 -9.03 14.93 -4.41
CA VAL A 147 -8.68 14.30 -5.69
C VAL A 147 -7.17 14.36 -5.95
N SER A 148 -6.52 15.45 -5.51
CA SER A 148 -5.07 15.62 -5.61
C SER A 148 -4.26 14.62 -4.76
N ASP A 149 -4.90 13.94 -3.80
CA ASP A 149 -4.27 12.89 -2.99
C ASP A 149 -4.30 11.51 -3.67
N LEU A 150 -4.92 11.37 -4.85
CA LEU A 150 -4.99 10.11 -5.61
C LEU A 150 -3.65 9.81 -6.31
N ALA A 151 -2.61 9.61 -5.50
CA ALA A 151 -1.30 9.15 -5.98
C ALA A 151 -1.45 7.83 -6.76
N TYR A 152 -0.57 7.60 -7.74
CA TYR A 152 -0.55 6.40 -8.59
C TYR A 152 -1.83 6.12 -9.40
N ARG A 153 -2.82 7.02 -9.43
CA ARG A 153 -4.04 6.82 -10.21
C ARG A 153 -3.73 6.51 -11.68
N ASP A 154 -2.89 7.34 -12.30
CA ASP A 154 -2.52 7.14 -13.70
C ASP A 154 -1.65 5.89 -13.89
N PHE A 155 -0.81 5.57 -12.93
CA PHE A 155 -0.06 4.32 -12.94
C PHE A 155 -1.00 3.10 -12.95
N ILE A 156 -1.96 3.04 -12.03
CA ILE A 156 -2.92 1.93 -11.92
C ILE A 156 -3.78 1.79 -13.17
N THR A 157 -4.26 2.93 -13.73
CA THR A 157 -5.29 2.93 -14.77
C THR A 157 -4.76 3.00 -16.20
N LYS A 158 -3.49 3.42 -16.38
CA LYS A 158 -2.93 3.64 -17.72
C LYS A 158 -1.60 2.92 -17.94
N VAL A 159 -0.71 2.92 -16.94
CA VAL A 159 0.65 2.37 -17.11
C VAL A 159 0.68 0.88 -16.86
N LEU A 160 0.16 0.45 -15.72
CA LEU A 160 0.18 -0.97 -15.34
C LEU A 160 -0.58 -1.90 -16.32
N PRO A 161 -1.73 -1.51 -16.89
CA PRO A 161 -2.43 -2.31 -17.91
C PRO A 161 -1.66 -2.49 -19.22
N GLU A 162 -0.64 -1.68 -19.49
CA GLU A 162 0.24 -1.76 -20.66
C GLU A 162 1.54 -2.53 -20.37
N ASN A 163 1.63 -3.20 -19.23
CA ASN A 163 2.81 -4.00 -18.89
C ASN A 163 2.99 -5.15 -19.89
N GLU A 164 4.20 -5.30 -20.43
CA GLU A 164 4.51 -6.28 -21.48
C GLU A 164 4.36 -7.75 -21.04
N PHE A 165 4.44 -8.04 -19.74
CA PHE A 165 4.48 -9.40 -19.21
C PHE A 165 3.13 -9.86 -18.63
N PHE A 166 2.39 -8.99 -17.99
CA PHE A 166 1.13 -9.32 -17.28
C PHE A 166 0.04 -8.26 -17.41
N GLY A 167 0.17 -7.34 -18.36
CA GLY A 167 -0.83 -6.27 -18.57
C GLY A 167 -2.20 -6.81 -18.98
N GLU A 168 -2.27 -7.94 -19.66
CA GLU A 168 -3.53 -8.60 -20.03
C GLU A 168 -4.28 -9.08 -18.77
N GLU A 169 -3.57 -9.68 -17.81
CA GLU A 169 -4.13 -10.09 -16.51
C GLU A 169 -4.61 -8.88 -15.71
N VAL A 170 -3.84 -7.80 -15.71
CA VAL A 170 -4.25 -6.53 -15.08
C VAL A 170 -5.57 -6.04 -15.67
N GLN A 171 -5.69 -5.95 -17.00
CA GLN A 171 -6.90 -5.49 -17.67
C GLN A 171 -8.12 -6.35 -17.37
N GLN A 172 -7.93 -7.67 -17.22
CA GLN A 172 -9.02 -8.61 -16.98
C GLN A 172 -9.42 -8.72 -15.50
N LYS A 173 -8.47 -8.55 -14.58
CA LYS A 173 -8.63 -8.91 -13.17
C LYS A 173 -8.58 -7.74 -12.20
N LEU A 174 -7.87 -6.64 -12.51
CA LEU A 174 -7.71 -5.52 -11.60
C LEU A 174 -8.90 -4.54 -11.70
N LEU A 175 -9.52 -4.26 -10.55
CA LEU A 175 -10.59 -3.28 -10.40
C LEU A 175 -10.12 -2.18 -9.44
N TYR A 176 -10.11 -0.92 -9.89
CA TYR A 176 -9.70 0.22 -9.08
C TYR A 176 -10.89 1.04 -8.62
N TYR A 177 -11.04 1.18 -7.30
CA TYR A 177 -12.15 1.91 -6.68
C TYR A 177 -11.63 3.03 -5.75
N PRO A 178 -11.33 4.23 -6.30
CA PRO A 178 -10.98 5.39 -5.50
C PRO A 178 -12.20 6.04 -4.86
N THR A 179 -12.07 6.50 -3.61
CA THR A 179 -13.09 7.31 -2.91
C THR A 179 -12.50 8.62 -2.41
N VAL A 180 -13.28 9.71 -2.47
CA VAL A 180 -12.87 11.05 -2.02
C VAL A 180 -13.87 11.57 -1.00
N THR A 181 -13.37 12.15 0.12
CA THR A 181 -14.25 12.50 1.25
C THR A 181 -14.53 13.99 1.39
N ARG A 182 -13.77 14.89 0.74
CA ARG A 182 -13.85 16.35 0.98
C ARG A 182 -14.16 17.20 -0.24
N GLU A 183 -14.39 16.59 -1.38
CA GLU A 183 -14.78 17.25 -2.61
C GLU A 183 -15.66 16.32 -3.47
N GLU A 184 -16.31 16.87 -4.49
CA GLU A 184 -17.11 16.08 -5.41
C GLU A 184 -16.24 15.13 -6.22
N PHE A 185 -16.67 13.86 -6.28
CA PHE A 185 -16.02 12.80 -7.02
C PHE A 185 -17.04 11.71 -7.36
N ASN A 186 -16.75 10.83 -8.32
CA ASN A 186 -17.65 9.76 -8.71
C ASN A 186 -18.05 8.89 -7.50
N ASN A 187 -17.08 8.57 -6.63
CA ASN A 187 -17.30 7.83 -5.40
C ASN A 187 -16.99 8.74 -4.22
N THR A 188 -17.95 9.59 -3.84
CA THR A 188 -17.81 10.48 -2.66
C THR A 188 -18.16 9.74 -1.39
N GLY A 189 -17.35 9.90 -0.35
CA GLY A 189 -17.58 9.32 0.97
C GLY A 189 -16.45 8.43 1.45
N ARG A 190 -16.65 7.82 2.61
CA ARG A 190 -15.66 6.91 3.21
C ARG A 190 -15.77 5.52 2.57
N LEU A 191 -14.64 4.86 2.45
CA LEU A 191 -14.60 3.47 1.99
C LEU A 191 -15.46 2.54 2.86
N THR A 192 -15.40 2.70 4.18
CA THR A 192 -16.20 1.90 5.12
C THR A 192 -17.71 2.10 4.96
N ASP A 193 -18.16 3.31 4.61
CA ASP A 193 -19.56 3.58 4.30
C ASP A 193 -19.98 2.89 3.00
N ALA A 194 -19.12 2.89 1.98
CA ALA A 194 -19.34 2.18 0.73
C ALA A 194 -19.41 0.64 0.91
N MET A 195 -18.62 0.09 1.85
CA MET A 195 -18.68 -1.32 2.23
C MET A 195 -19.99 -1.66 2.93
N ILE A 196 -20.38 -0.89 3.96
CA ILE A 196 -21.60 -1.13 4.76
C ILE A 196 -22.87 -1.01 3.89
N SER A 197 -22.91 0.00 3.03
CA SER A 197 -24.06 0.22 2.11
C SER A 197 -24.06 -0.72 0.92
N LYS A 198 -23.04 -1.57 0.78
CA LYS A 198 -22.79 -2.48 -0.35
C LYS A 198 -22.47 -1.78 -1.68
N LYS A 199 -22.47 -0.45 -1.71
CA LYS A 199 -22.19 0.36 -2.89
C LYS A 199 -20.86 -0.01 -3.57
N LEU A 200 -19.82 -0.36 -2.80
CA LEU A 200 -18.54 -0.81 -3.34
C LEU A 200 -18.70 -2.03 -4.27
N PHE A 201 -19.52 -2.99 -3.85
CA PHE A 201 -19.71 -4.24 -4.59
C PHE A 201 -20.63 -4.02 -5.77
N ASP A 202 -21.72 -3.27 -5.58
CA ASP A 202 -22.67 -2.93 -6.66
C ASP A 202 -21.99 -2.13 -7.79
N ASP A 203 -21.17 -1.13 -7.44
CA ASP A 203 -20.46 -0.30 -8.42
C ASP A 203 -19.42 -1.10 -9.23
N LEU A 204 -18.88 -2.18 -8.68
CA LEU A 204 -17.89 -3.05 -9.32
C LEU A 204 -18.49 -4.30 -9.96
N ASP A 205 -19.82 -4.45 -9.94
CA ASP A 205 -20.53 -5.66 -10.39
C ASP A 205 -19.99 -6.94 -9.71
N MET A 206 -19.70 -6.83 -8.42
CA MET A 206 -19.19 -7.92 -7.57
C MET A 206 -20.30 -8.40 -6.63
N PRO A 207 -20.39 -9.71 -6.32
CA PRO A 207 -21.29 -10.19 -5.29
C PRO A 207 -20.90 -9.67 -3.91
N GLU A 208 -21.82 -9.75 -2.95
CA GLU A 208 -21.50 -9.51 -1.54
C GLU A 208 -20.39 -10.46 -1.10
N PRO A 209 -19.42 -9.99 -0.31
CA PRO A 209 -18.30 -10.81 0.13
C PRO A 209 -18.74 -12.06 0.90
N ASN A 210 -18.08 -13.16 0.63
CA ASN A 210 -18.29 -14.42 1.31
C ASN A 210 -16.97 -15.08 1.71
N LYS A 211 -16.99 -15.82 2.81
CA LYS A 211 -15.79 -16.40 3.42
C LYS A 211 -15.10 -17.48 2.56
N THR A 212 -15.80 -18.05 1.58
CA THR A 212 -15.23 -19.07 0.69
C THR A 212 -14.31 -18.45 -0.36
N ASP A 213 -14.75 -17.35 -0.96
CA ASP A 213 -14.13 -16.79 -2.16
C ASP A 213 -13.27 -15.54 -1.90
N ASP A 214 -13.53 -14.79 -0.81
CA ASP A 214 -12.97 -13.46 -0.65
C ASP A 214 -11.88 -13.38 0.43
N ARG A 215 -10.83 -12.61 0.14
CA ARG A 215 -9.70 -12.33 1.05
C ARG A 215 -9.43 -10.84 1.09
N PHE A 216 -8.92 -10.36 2.24
CA PHE A 216 -8.70 -8.94 2.40
C PHE A 216 -7.31 -8.62 2.95
N MET A 217 -6.72 -7.57 2.43
CA MET A 217 -5.57 -6.88 3.02
C MET A 217 -5.95 -5.44 3.30
N ILE A 218 -5.62 -4.95 4.49
CA ILE A 218 -6.06 -3.63 4.94
C ILE A 218 -4.85 -2.83 5.38
N CYS A 219 -4.67 -1.64 4.78
CA CYS A 219 -3.62 -0.70 5.18
C CYS A 219 -4.14 0.73 5.24
N GLY A 220 -3.98 1.39 6.37
CA GLY A 220 -4.47 2.75 6.53
C GLY A 220 -4.32 3.30 7.93
N GLY A 221 -5.03 4.39 8.22
CA GLY A 221 -5.05 5.01 9.53
C GLY A 221 -5.81 4.18 10.58
N PRO A 222 -5.58 4.43 11.89
CA PRO A 222 -6.14 3.62 12.98
C PRO A 222 -7.67 3.47 12.94
N ASP A 223 -8.38 4.56 12.66
CA ASP A 223 -9.86 4.55 12.62
C ASP A 223 -10.39 3.70 11.46
N MET A 224 -9.75 3.81 10.28
CA MET A 224 -10.10 3.00 9.11
C MET A 224 -9.85 1.52 9.38
N LEU A 225 -8.70 1.17 9.94
CA LEU A 225 -8.37 -0.20 10.30
C LEU A 225 -9.40 -0.78 11.27
N LYS A 226 -9.70 -0.05 12.36
CA LYS A 226 -10.68 -0.48 13.37
C LYS A 226 -12.06 -0.72 12.74
N GLN A 227 -12.58 0.26 12.00
CA GLN A 227 -13.91 0.16 11.38
C GLN A 227 -13.98 -0.98 10.36
N THR A 228 -12.93 -1.16 9.54
CA THR A 228 -12.90 -2.24 8.55
C THR A 228 -12.84 -3.60 9.21
N CYS A 229 -12.03 -3.77 10.28
CA CYS A 229 -12.03 -5.03 11.04
C CYS A 229 -13.40 -5.33 11.64
N GLU A 230 -14.06 -4.35 12.28
CA GLU A 230 -15.42 -4.51 12.83
C GLU A 230 -16.44 -4.95 11.75
N ILE A 231 -16.32 -4.43 10.52
CA ILE A 231 -17.18 -4.83 9.39
C ILE A 231 -16.89 -6.27 8.99
N LEU A 232 -15.61 -6.62 8.77
CA LEU A 232 -15.24 -7.97 8.33
C LEU A 232 -15.55 -9.03 9.38
N ASP A 233 -15.27 -8.76 10.66
CA ASP A 233 -15.64 -9.63 11.78
C ASP A 233 -17.15 -9.84 11.84
N GLY A 234 -17.93 -8.76 11.63
CA GLY A 234 -19.40 -8.81 11.55
C GLY A 234 -19.92 -9.65 10.38
N TRP A 235 -19.14 -9.77 9.30
CA TRP A 235 -19.43 -10.65 8.16
C TRP A 235 -18.89 -12.07 8.34
N GLY A 236 -18.21 -12.35 9.47
CA GLY A 236 -17.69 -13.67 9.82
C GLY A 236 -16.30 -14.01 9.30
N PHE A 237 -15.57 -13.02 8.76
CA PHE A 237 -14.17 -13.19 8.39
C PHE A 237 -13.26 -13.16 9.62
N GLU A 238 -12.13 -13.85 9.55
CA GLU A 238 -11.19 -13.97 10.66
C GLU A 238 -9.85 -13.29 10.32
N GLN A 239 -9.36 -12.45 11.26
CA GLN A 239 -8.07 -11.80 11.14
C GLN A 239 -6.93 -12.77 11.45
N SER A 240 -5.80 -12.67 10.75
CA SER A 240 -4.57 -13.34 11.16
C SER A 240 -4.08 -12.80 12.51
N GLU A 241 -3.92 -13.69 13.48
CA GLU A 241 -3.46 -13.31 14.83
C GLU A 241 -1.99 -12.84 14.85
N LYS A 242 -1.17 -13.33 13.92
CA LYS A 242 0.27 -13.03 13.87
C LYS A 242 0.89 -13.42 12.54
N ARG A 243 2.06 -12.83 12.24
CA ARG A 243 2.87 -13.17 11.06
C ARG A 243 3.09 -14.69 10.92
N GLY A 244 2.92 -15.20 9.70
CA GLY A 244 3.09 -16.62 9.36
C GLY A 244 1.87 -17.49 9.58
N PHE A 245 0.73 -16.91 9.98
CA PHE A 245 -0.55 -17.62 10.09
C PHE A 245 -1.49 -17.14 9.01
N GLN A 246 -2.02 -18.07 8.24
CA GLN A 246 -3.03 -17.79 7.22
C GLN A 246 -4.40 -17.51 7.86
N ALA A 247 -5.10 -16.52 7.31
CA ALA A 247 -6.45 -16.16 7.71
C ALA A 247 -7.23 -15.56 6.53
N ASP A 248 -8.46 -15.15 6.78
CA ASP A 248 -9.29 -14.51 5.76
C ASP A 248 -8.80 -13.09 5.44
N TYR A 249 -8.23 -12.41 6.45
CA TYR A 249 -7.67 -11.09 6.23
C TYR A 249 -6.45 -10.76 7.11
N VAL A 250 -5.64 -9.81 6.62
CA VAL A 250 -4.46 -9.28 7.31
C VAL A 250 -4.50 -7.75 7.32
N ILE A 251 -3.87 -7.15 8.33
CA ILE A 251 -3.83 -5.68 8.49
C ILE A 251 -2.42 -5.18 8.73
N GLU A 252 -2.16 -3.91 8.32
CA GLU A 252 -0.97 -3.17 8.69
C GLU A 252 -1.30 -1.69 8.87
N ARG A 253 -0.67 -1.01 9.83
CA ARG A 253 -0.84 0.42 10.01
C ARG A 253 0.06 1.18 9.03
N ALA A 254 -0.50 2.12 8.27
CA ALA A 254 0.24 2.94 7.33
C ALA A 254 1.30 3.83 7.99
N PHE A 255 1.06 4.24 9.25
CA PHE A 255 2.02 4.99 10.07
C PHE A 255 1.69 4.82 11.56
N VAL A 256 2.72 4.96 12.39
CA VAL A 256 2.59 4.99 13.85
C VAL A 256 3.12 6.33 14.32
N GLU A 257 2.23 7.20 14.77
CA GLU A 257 2.62 8.40 15.54
C GLU A 257 3.12 7.93 16.91
N ARG A 258 4.37 8.24 17.23
CA ARG A 258 4.94 8.18 18.59
C ARG A 258 5.56 9.49 18.94
#